data_380e235955172fc1c91ffd488a5699cd
#
_entry.id   380e235955172fc1c91ffd488a5699cd
#
_cell.length_a   1.000
_cell.length_b   1.000
_cell.length_c   1.000
_cell.angle_alpha   90.00
_cell.angle_beta   90.00
_cell.angle_gamma   90.00
#
_symmetry.space_group_name_H-M   'P 1'
#
loop_
_entity.id
_entity.type
_entity.pdbx_description
1 polymer ?
#
loop_
_entity_poly.entity_id
_entity_poly.type
_entity_poly.pdbx_seq_one_letter_code
_entity_poly.pdbx_strand_id
1 'polypeptide(L)'
;YGLPYINKNQEDGVPETSNPYLGKFEALTDCWQLHYSSTTIYNRYYNGSHTANYGQRGDKFGYTREMVWEVVRWCWILMENIERVPGMDETEKKRLVAEAKCLIAARYFDLFRHYGGLPLIYASFSGTESSYSMPRATVEETVNYMVSMLDDAINSGSLEWAYNGNTGSTNSTNTGHWTKAGAMALKCKILQFAASPLFNDNQGFAGGSSEAERQLLVWYGGYRSDLWTRCLEACREFFNALNSNGFYELNQATGATPTQADYRYAYRMGYIELDSPEVLHSVRVHGYDSFGAGSYCWHSWSDNGRNSYTPTQEYVEMFPWSDGTPFNWDETEAEGRLDEMFLTGTFNDGEQLLSNIVFTRDPRLYESVIVNGLPGNLGWSSVSVGGDPYELWVGGSHAGSNSFNETMRYATGYENMKYYLGSSDYLRQNTQWVALRLSDLYLTYAEALLQANNDHQG
;
A
#
# COMPACT_ATOMS: atom_id res chain seq x y z
N TYR A 1 -3.54 -15.03 6.40
CA TYR A 1 -4.32 -13.79 6.43
C TYR A 1 -4.43 -13.28 5.02
N GLY A 2 -5.60 -13.39 4.41
CA GLY A 2 -5.82 -12.88 3.08
C GLY A 2 -5.56 -11.37 3.04
N LEU A 3 -4.66 -10.94 2.18
CA LEU A 3 -4.48 -9.54 1.87
C LEU A 3 -5.14 -9.28 0.53
N PRO A 4 -6.17 -8.43 0.47
CA PRO A 4 -6.98 -8.29 -0.74
C PRO A 4 -6.21 -7.81 -1.96
N TYR A 5 -5.02 -7.28 -1.79
CA TYR A 5 -4.22 -6.69 -2.86
C TYR A 5 -2.94 -7.46 -3.22
N ILE A 6 -2.56 -8.48 -2.46
CA ILE A 6 -1.35 -9.27 -2.74
C ILE A 6 -1.59 -10.78 -2.69
N ASN A 7 -2.79 -11.22 -2.36
CA ASN A 7 -3.08 -12.63 -2.25
C ASN A 7 -3.60 -13.22 -3.57
N LYS A 8 -3.00 -14.32 -3.95
CA LYS A 8 -3.52 -15.20 -4.96
C LYS A 8 -4.56 -16.09 -4.31
N ASN A 9 -5.80 -15.87 -4.63
CA ASN A 9 -6.89 -16.66 -4.06
C ASN A 9 -6.94 -18.05 -4.68
N GLN A 10 -6.18 -18.98 -4.14
CA GLN A 10 -6.21 -20.39 -4.56
C GLN A 10 -7.18 -21.24 -3.74
N GLU A 11 -7.68 -20.74 -2.63
CA GLU A 11 -8.42 -21.53 -1.66
C GLU A 11 -9.83 -21.95 -2.14
N ASP A 12 -10.36 -21.30 -3.14
CA ASP A 12 -11.72 -21.56 -3.63
C ASP A 12 -11.81 -22.53 -4.81
N GLY A 13 -10.72 -23.13 -5.24
CA GLY A 13 -10.71 -24.00 -6.41
C GLY A 13 -11.14 -23.32 -7.71
N VAL A 14 -11.19 -21.99 -7.73
CA VAL A 14 -11.38 -21.23 -8.95
C VAL A 14 -10.00 -21.05 -9.59
N PRO A 15 -9.77 -21.55 -10.79
CA PRO A 15 -8.51 -21.34 -11.47
C PRO A 15 -8.28 -19.84 -11.62
N GLU A 16 -7.24 -19.36 -11.05
CA GLU A 16 -6.77 -17.99 -11.21
C GLU A 16 -6.12 -17.83 -12.58
N THR A 17 -6.90 -18.05 -13.60
CA THR A 17 -6.35 -18.11 -14.96
C THR A 17 -5.97 -16.75 -15.51
N SER A 18 -6.35 -15.64 -14.85
CA SER A 18 -6.18 -14.38 -15.57
C SER A 18 -6.07 -13.11 -14.73
N ASN A 19 -6.10 -13.18 -13.40
CA ASN A 19 -6.16 -11.95 -12.65
C ASN A 19 -5.45 -12.02 -11.31
N PRO A 20 -4.17 -11.70 -11.26
CA PRO A 20 -3.49 -11.43 -10.00
C PRO A 20 -4.16 -10.22 -9.30
N TYR A 21 -4.26 -10.30 -8.00
CA TYR A 21 -4.74 -9.17 -7.17
C TYR A 21 -3.79 -7.99 -7.18
N LEU A 22 -2.60 -8.23 -7.62
CA LEU A 22 -1.49 -7.30 -7.58
C LEU A 22 -1.79 -6.09 -8.46
N GLY A 23 -1.60 -4.92 -7.89
CA GLY A 23 -1.81 -3.66 -8.57
C GLY A 23 -3.26 -3.21 -8.72
N LYS A 24 -4.24 -3.96 -8.21
CA LYS A 24 -5.64 -3.58 -8.42
C LYS A 24 -6.04 -2.28 -7.77
N PHE A 25 -5.65 -2.08 -6.52
CA PHE A 25 -5.99 -0.86 -5.80
C PHE A 25 -5.21 0.32 -6.33
N GLU A 26 -3.96 0.13 -6.68
CA GLU A 26 -3.15 1.14 -7.32
C GLU A 26 -3.74 1.53 -8.69
N ALA A 27 -4.25 0.57 -9.45
CA ALA A 27 -4.92 0.84 -10.72
C ALA A 27 -6.28 1.55 -10.59
N LEU A 28 -6.77 1.75 -9.39
CA LEU A 28 -7.93 2.61 -9.07
C LEU A 28 -7.54 3.98 -8.57
N THR A 29 -6.25 4.32 -8.62
CA THR A 29 -5.71 5.63 -8.27
C THR A 29 -5.26 6.37 -9.52
N ASP A 30 -4.94 7.65 -9.38
CA ASP A 30 -4.40 8.48 -10.46
C ASP A 30 -2.97 8.09 -10.85
N CYS A 31 -2.32 7.26 -10.02
CA CYS A 31 -0.91 6.90 -10.20
C CYS A 31 -0.68 5.73 -11.16
N TRP A 32 -1.67 4.84 -11.30
CA TRP A 32 -1.51 3.60 -12.05
C TRP A 32 -2.75 3.30 -12.88
N GLN A 33 -2.54 2.66 -14.02
CA GLN A 33 -3.60 2.23 -14.90
C GLN A 33 -3.43 0.77 -15.29
N LEU A 34 -4.54 0.05 -15.35
CA LEU A 34 -4.61 -1.30 -15.89
C LEU A 34 -5.36 -1.27 -17.22
N HIS A 35 -4.70 -1.62 -18.30
CA HIS A 35 -5.28 -1.58 -19.65
C HIS A 35 -5.61 -2.96 -20.23
N TYR A 36 -5.39 -4.03 -19.50
CA TYR A 36 -5.73 -5.37 -19.96
C TYR A 36 -7.24 -5.61 -19.90
N SER A 37 -7.88 -5.63 -21.08
CA SER A 37 -9.34 -5.63 -21.24
C SER A 37 -10.08 -6.84 -20.67
N SER A 38 -9.40 -7.94 -20.37
CA SER A 38 -10.02 -9.12 -19.75
C SER A 38 -10.10 -9.06 -18.24
N THR A 39 -9.62 -7.97 -17.61
CA THR A 39 -9.59 -7.85 -16.15
C THR A 39 -10.89 -7.32 -15.56
N THR A 40 -11.15 -7.64 -14.30
CA THR A 40 -12.28 -7.08 -13.55
C THR A 40 -12.18 -5.56 -13.42
N ILE A 41 -10.97 -5.02 -13.24
CA ILE A 41 -10.73 -3.57 -13.18
C ILE A 41 -11.25 -2.90 -14.44
N TYR A 42 -10.76 -3.34 -15.60
CA TYR A 42 -11.13 -2.76 -16.88
C TYR A 42 -12.63 -2.90 -17.17
N ASN A 43 -13.17 -4.10 -16.94
CA ASN A 43 -14.55 -4.43 -17.34
C ASN A 43 -15.62 -3.93 -16.37
N ARG A 44 -15.26 -3.52 -15.16
CA ARG A 44 -16.26 -3.18 -14.14
C ARG A 44 -15.99 -1.89 -13.41
N TYR A 45 -14.76 -1.65 -12.99
CA TYR A 45 -14.44 -0.44 -12.24
C TYR A 45 -14.35 0.76 -13.17
N TYR A 46 -13.59 0.68 -14.24
CA TYR A 46 -13.44 1.81 -15.18
C TYR A 46 -14.72 2.16 -15.92
N ASN A 47 -15.59 1.21 -16.18
CA ASN A 47 -16.89 1.48 -16.82
C ASN A 47 -18.02 1.77 -15.81
N GLY A 48 -17.74 1.81 -14.52
CA GLY A 48 -18.71 2.12 -13.48
C GLY A 48 -19.79 1.05 -13.23
N SER A 49 -19.63 -0.17 -13.77
CA SER A 49 -20.63 -1.23 -13.60
C SER A 49 -20.47 -2.04 -12.30
N HIS A 50 -19.43 -1.74 -11.52
CA HIS A 50 -19.24 -2.39 -10.22
C HIS A 50 -20.27 -1.90 -9.20
N THR A 51 -20.91 -2.82 -8.50
CA THR A 51 -21.91 -2.51 -7.48
C THR A 51 -21.63 -3.27 -6.18
N ALA A 52 -22.21 -2.81 -5.08
CA ALA A 52 -22.08 -3.47 -3.77
C ALA A 52 -22.57 -4.93 -3.75
N ASN A 53 -23.43 -5.32 -4.69
CA ASN A 53 -23.92 -6.69 -4.82
C ASN A 53 -22.94 -7.62 -5.54
N TYR A 54 -21.84 -7.10 -6.00
CA TYR A 54 -20.87 -7.81 -6.82
C TYR A 54 -19.87 -8.65 -6.01
N GLY A 55 -20.03 -8.78 -4.71
CA GLY A 55 -19.21 -9.62 -3.84
C GLY A 55 -19.38 -11.13 -4.06
N GLN A 56 -19.81 -11.56 -5.24
CA GLN A 56 -20.07 -12.96 -5.55
C GLN A 56 -18.83 -13.67 -6.09
N ARG A 57 -18.95 -14.99 -6.13
CA ARG A 57 -17.95 -15.92 -6.63
C ARG A 57 -17.39 -15.47 -7.98
N GLY A 58 -16.12 -15.10 -8.02
CA GLY A 58 -15.44 -14.58 -9.20
C GLY A 58 -15.15 -13.08 -9.17
N ASP A 59 -15.70 -12.32 -8.23
CA ASP A 59 -15.28 -10.96 -7.98
C ASP A 59 -14.12 -10.93 -6.99
N LYS A 60 -13.00 -10.47 -7.46
CA LYS A 60 -11.76 -10.50 -6.70
C LYS A 60 -11.63 -9.36 -5.66
N PHE A 61 -12.54 -8.42 -5.67
CA PHE A 61 -12.75 -7.44 -4.61
C PHE A 61 -13.89 -7.82 -3.65
N GLY A 62 -14.42 -9.03 -3.78
CA GLY A 62 -15.43 -9.53 -2.87
C GLY A 62 -14.87 -9.79 -1.49
N TYR A 63 -14.95 -8.83 -0.61
CA TYR A 63 -14.45 -8.94 0.77
C TYR A 63 -15.11 -10.06 1.56
N THR A 64 -16.25 -10.53 1.15
CA THR A 64 -16.86 -11.75 1.70
C THR A 64 -16.00 -12.99 1.49
N ARG A 65 -15.08 -12.93 0.55
CA ARG A 65 -14.16 -14.02 0.19
C ARG A 65 -12.75 -13.86 0.75
N GLU A 66 -12.44 -12.71 1.31
CA GLU A 66 -11.12 -12.41 1.89
C GLU A 66 -10.98 -12.91 3.34
N MET A 67 -11.83 -13.80 3.74
CA MET A 67 -11.80 -14.44 5.06
C MET A 67 -11.77 -13.44 6.24
N VAL A 68 -12.20 -12.20 6.02
CA VAL A 68 -12.13 -11.15 7.05
C VAL A 68 -12.90 -11.58 8.30
N TRP A 69 -14.13 -12.05 8.11
CA TRP A 69 -14.97 -12.47 9.23
C TRP A 69 -14.46 -13.73 9.91
N GLU A 70 -13.78 -14.60 9.19
CA GLU A 70 -13.09 -15.75 9.78
C GLU A 70 -11.93 -15.33 10.66
N VAL A 71 -11.10 -14.37 10.20
CA VAL A 71 -10.00 -13.82 11.01
C VAL A 71 -10.56 -13.18 12.28
N VAL A 72 -11.60 -12.36 12.17
CA VAL A 72 -12.26 -11.74 13.33
C VAL A 72 -12.75 -12.82 14.30
N ARG A 73 -13.41 -13.87 13.78
CA ARG A 73 -13.88 -15.00 14.59
C ARG A 73 -12.71 -15.73 15.28
N TRP A 74 -11.62 -16.01 14.59
CA TRP A 74 -10.45 -16.66 15.18
C TRP A 74 -9.81 -15.82 16.28
N CYS A 75 -9.75 -14.51 16.08
CA CYS A 75 -9.26 -13.60 17.12
C CYS A 75 -10.13 -13.67 18.38
N TRP A 76 -11.45 -13.67 18.24
CA TRP A 76 -12.36 -13.83 19.37
C TRP A 76 -12.23 -15.20 20.04
N ILE A 77 -12.16 -16.30 19.28
CA ILE A 77 -11.93 -17.64 19.82
C ILE A 77 -10.62 -17.69 20.61
N LEU A 78 -9.54 -17.07 20.09
CA LEU A 78 -8.28 -17.00 20.80
C LEU A 78 -8.45 -16.25 22.13
N MET A 79 -9.01 -15.06 22.11
CA MET A 79 -9.17 -14.23 23.32
C MET A 79 -10.06 -14.91 24.40
N GLU A 80 -11.10 -15.59 23.98
CA GLU A 80 -12.02 -16.32 24.89
C GLU A 80 -11.43 -17.59 25.48
N ASN A 81 -10.39 -18.17 24.87
CA ASN A 81 -9.85 -19.47 25.28
C ASN A 81 -8.38 -19.44 25.70
N ILE A 82 -7.66 -18.33 25.54
CA ILE A 82 -6.22 -18.28 25.74
C ILE A 82 -5.79 -18.66 27.17
N GLU A 83 -6.63 -18.36 28.16
CA GLU A 83 -6.37 -18.72 29.56
C GLU A 83 -6.37 -20.24 29.79
N ARG A 84 -6.96 -21.00 28.87
CA ARG A 84 -7.04 -22.47 28.95
C ARG A 84 -5.83 -23.15 28.30
N VAL A 85 -4.92 -22.38 27.67
CA VAL A 85 -3.72 -22.95 27.02
C VAL A 85 -2.70 -23.34 28.08
N PRO A 86 -2.38 -24.62 28.24
CA PRO A 86 -1.46 -25.07 29.28
C PRO A 86 -0.02 -24.70 28.93
N GLY A 87 0.76 -24.29 29.91
CA GLY A 87 2.19 -24.04 29.79
C GLY A 87 2.59 -22.77 29.02
N MET A 88 1.62 -21.97 28.59
CA MET A 88 1.91 -20.67 27.98
C MET A 88 2.14 -19.62 29.06
N ASP A 89 3.18 -18.82 28.90
CA ASP A 89 3.50 -17.71 29.80
C ASP A 89 2.40 -16.63 29.76
N GLU A 90 2.12 -16.03 30.92
CA GLU A 90 1.09 -14.99 31.05
C GLU A 90 1.40 -13.72 30.24
N THR A 91 2.67 -13.38 30.09
CA THR A 91 3.11 -12.26 29.25
C THR A 91 2.79 -12.54 27.78
N GLU A 92 3.07 -13.76 27.34
CA GLU A 92 2.77 -14.21 26.00
C GLU A 92 1.27 -14.23 25.71
N LYS A 93 0.45 -14.73 26.66
CA LYS A 93 -1.02 -14.70 26.54
C LYS A 93 -1.53 -13.28 26.33
N LYS A 94 -1.08 -12.33 27.16
CA LYS A 94 -1.48 -10.92 27.06
C LYS A 94 -1.04 -10.28 25.76
N ARG A 95 0.17 -10.61 25.29
CA ARG A 95 0.69 -10.14 24.00
C ARG A 95 -0.19 -10.63 22.85
N LEU A 96 -0.53 -11.91 22.81
CA LEU A 96 -1.38 -12.49 21.77
C LEU A 96 -2.80 -11.90 21.80
N VAL A 97 -3.36 -11.60 22.96
CA VAL A 97 -4.64 -10.89 23.08
C VAL A 97 -4.55 -9.48 22.48
N ALA A 98 -3.48 -8.75 22.77
CA ALA A 98 -3.26 -7.41 22.22
C ALA A 98 -3.09 -7.46 20.68
N GLU A 99 -2.32 -8.42 20.18
CA GLU A 99 -2.17 -8.61 18.72
C GLU A 99 -3.49 -9.00 18.05
N ALA A 100 -4.31 -9.85 18.67
CA ALA A 100 -5.62 -10.21 18.16
C ALA A 100 -6.55 -8.99 18.02
N LYS A 101 -6.51 -8.06 19.00
CA LYS A 101 -7.24 -6.80 18.92
C LYS A 101 -6.74 -5.91 17.78
N CYS A 102 -5.44 -5.82 17.56
CA CYS A 102 -4.85 -5.11 16.42
C CYS A 102 -5.31 -5.73 15.09
N LEU A 103 -5.32 -7.06 14.99
CA LEU A 103 -5.82 -7.78 13.82
C LEU A 103 -7.29 -7.50 13.53
N ILE A 104 -8.14 -7.50 14.55
CA ILE A 104 -9.56 -7.13 14.41
C ILE A 104 -9.68 -5.72 13.84
N ALA A 105 -9.00 -4.74 14.45
CA ALA A 105 -9.04 -3.36 13.99
C ALA A 105 -8.55 -3.22 12.54
N ALA A 106 -7.45 -3.87 12.18
CA ALA A 106 -6.89 -3.84 10.83
C ALA A 106 -7.86 -4.44 9.80
N ARG A 107 -8.48 -5.58 10.11
CA ARG A 107 -9.43 -6.23 9.20
C ARG A 107 -10.73 -5.46 9.07
N TYR A 108 -11.20 -4.84 10.15
CA TYR A 108 -12.33 -3.91 10.08
C TYR A 108 -11.98 -2.69 9.23
N PHE A 109 -10.79 -2.15 9.35
CA PHE A 109 -10.36 -1.01 8.54
C PHE A 109 -10.33 -1.33 7.04
N ASP A 110 -9.88 -2.53 6.67
CA ASP A 110 -9.92 -2.98 5.28
C ASP A 110 -11.35 -2.95 4.71
N LEU A 111 -12.34 -3.44 5.47
CA LEU A 111 -13.73 -3.38 5.05
C LEU A 111 -14.31 -1.96 5.11
N PHE A 112 -14.00 -1.23 6.18
CA PHE A 112 -14.51 0.12 6.40
C PHE A 112 -14.20 1.06 5.24
N ARG A 113 -13.00 0.99 4.71
CA ARG A 113 -12.58 1.81 3.56
C ARG A 113 -13.47 1.64 2.33
N HIS A 114 -14.15 0.51 2.20
CA HIS A 114 -14.97 0.20 1.04
C HIS A 114 -16.48 0.22 1.30
N TYR A 115 -16.88 -0.02 2.54
CA TYR A 115 -18.29 -0.18 2.87
C TYR A 115 -18.83 0.85 3.87
N GLY A 116 -17.96 1.57 4.57
CA GLY A 116 -18.36 2.41 5.70
C GLY A 116 -18.71 1.60 6.93
N GLY A 117 -19.82 1.87 7.58
CA GLY A 117 -20.28 1.19 8.78
C GLY A 117 -20.48 -0.32 8.59
N LEU A 118 -20.13 -1.11 9.59
CA LEU A 118 -20.07 -2.57 9.54
C LEU A 118 -20.80 -3.20 10.74
N PRO A 119 -21.26 -4.46 10.65
CA PRO A 119 -21.70 -5.21 11.83
C PRO A 119 -20.56 -5.31 12.86
N LEU A 120 -20.85 -4.99 14.11
CA LEU A 120 -19.86 -5.05 15.20
C LEU A 120 -19.93 -6.39 15.93
N ILE A 121 -18.81 -7.12 15.94
CA ILE A 121 -18.70 -8.44 16.53
C ILE A 121 -17.89 -8.34 17.82
N TYR A 122 -18.50 -8.75 18.94
CA TYR A 122 -17.93 -8.65 20.28
C TYR A 122 -17.61 -10.00 20.92
N ALA A 123 -17.86 -11.09 20.22
CA ALA A 123 -17.58 -12.45 20.69
C ALA A 123 -17.56 -13.44 19.52
N SER A 124 -17.05 -14.63 19.75
CA SER A 124 -17.20 -15.71 18.78
C SER A 124 -18.65 -16.25 18.77
N PHE A 125 -19.10 -16.71 17.60
CA PHE A 125 -20.38 -17.41 17.51
C PHE A 125 -20.24 -18.86 17.97
N SER A 126 -21.19 -19.32 18.78
CA SER A 126 -21.20 -20.67 19.33
C SER A 126 -21.65 -21.73 18.30
N GLY A 127 -22.37 -21.32 17.26
CA GLY A 127 -23.00 -22.20 16.28
C GLY A 127 -24.42 -22.62 16.68
N THR A 128 -24.95 -22.11 17.80
CA THR A 128 -26.28 -22.41 18.32
C THR A 128 -27.22 -21.20 18.33
N GLU A 129 -26.77 -20.08 17.77
CA GLU A 129 -27.54 -18.85 17.68
C GLU A 129 -28.80 -19.05 16.80
N SER A 130 -29.90 -18.46 17.21
CA SER A 130 -31.17 -18.53 16.47
C SER A 130 -31.13 -17.71 15.16
N SER A 131 -30.23 -16.76 15.06
CA SER A 131 -30.01 -15.92 13.89
C SER A 131 -28.59 -15.37 13.86
N TYR A 132 -28.01 -15.31 12.67
CA TYR A 132 -26.72 -14.65 12.39
C TYR A 132 -26.90 -13.31 11.65
N SER A 133 -28.14 -12.84 11.55
CA SER A 133 -28.41 -11.53 10.94
C SER A 133 -28.00 -10.41 11.89
N MET A 134 -27.01 -9.64 11.50
CA MET A 134 -26.52 -8.51 12.25
C MET A 134 -26.68 -7.23 11.40
N PRO A 135 -27.29 -6.17 11.96
CA PRO A 135 -27.35 -4.89 11.26
C PRO A 135 -25.98 -4.28 11.15
N ARG A 136 -25.77 -3.45 10.15
CA ARG A 136 -24.62 -2.56 10.07
C ARG A 136 -24.72 -1.50 11.16
N ALA A 137 -23.60 -1.20 11.79
CA ALA A 137 -23.43 -0.02 12.64
C ALA A 137 -23.18 1.21 11.79
N THR A 138 -23.30 2.39 12.37
CA THR A 138 -22.93 3.65 11.74
C THR A 138 -21.41 3.73 11.49
N VAL A 139 -21.01 4.69 10.64
CA VAL A 139 -19.59 5.04 10.46
C VAL A 139 -18.94 5.37 11.80
N GLU A 140 -19.58 6.19 12.63
CA GLU A 140 -19.04 6.59 13.93
C GLU A 140 -18.85 5.41 14.89
N GLU A 141 -19.86 4.55 15.01
CA GLU A 141 -19.77 3.34 15.86
C GLU A 141 -18.65 2.40 15.38
N THR A 142 -18.52 2.23 14.07
CA THR A 142 -17.48 1.37 13.49
C THR A 142 -16.08 1.93 13.73
N VAL A 143 -15.88 3.23 13.55
CA VAL A 143 -14.60 3.90 13.84
C VAL A 143 -14.26 3.79 15.33
N ASN A 144 -15.22 4.05 16.21
CA ASN A 144 -15.02 3.95 17.65
C ASN A 144 -14.72 2.52 18.08
N TYR A 145 -15.32 1.50 17.45
CA TYR A 145 -15.00 0.10 17.68
C TYR A 145 -13.53 -0.21 17.33
N MET A 146 -13.07 0.17 16.14
CA MET A 146 -11.69 -0.04 15.72
C MET A 146 -10.70 0.68 16.66
N VAL A 147 -10.97 1.94 17.00
CA VAL A 147 -10.13 2.72 17.90
C VAL A 147 -10.09 2.10 19.30
N SER A 148 -11.23 1.63 19.83
CA SER A 148 -11.25 0.99 21.16
C SER A 148 -10.42 -0.30 21.20
N MET A 149 -10.44 -1.12 20.14
CA MET A 149 -9.59 -2.30 20.03
C MET A 149 -8.12 -1.95 20.07
N LEU A 150 -7.72 -0.88 19.38
CA LEU A 150 -6.34 -0.41 19.36
C LEU A 150 -5.93 0.23 20.69
N ASP A 151 -6.80 1.04 21.30
CA ASP A 151 -6.51 1.65 22.59
C ASP A 151 -6.34 0.58 23.69
N ASP A 152 -7.17 -0.44 23.68
CA ASP A 152 -7.02 -1.58 24.60
C ASP A 152 -5.68 -2.30 24.39
N ALA A 153 -5.27 -2.53 23.12
CA ALA A 153 -4.00 -3.18 22.82
C ALA A 153 -2.81 -2.30 23.23
N ILE A 154 -2.84 -1.01 22.89
CA ILE A 154 -1.79 -0.02 23.20
C ILE A 154 -1.62 0.13 24.72
N ASN A 155 -2.73 0.21 25.46
CA ASN A 155 -2.74 0.44 26.91
C ASN A 155 -2.54 -0.84 27.73
N SER A 156 -2.59 -2.01 27.10
CA SER A 156 -2.33 -3.30 27.80
C SER A 156 -0.93 -3.40 28.39
N GLY A 157 0.03 -2.62 27.85
CA GLY A 157 1.44 -2.73 28.19
C GLY A 157 2.11 -4.03 27.72
N SER A 158 1.43 -4.80 26.86
CA SER A 158 1.89 -6.13 26.43
C SER A 158 2.52 -6.14 25.05
N LEU A 159 2.36 -5.05 24.26
CA LEU A 159 3.04 -4.88 22.99
C LEU A 159 4.38 -4.19 23.18
N GLU A 160 5.43 -4.77 22.63
CA GLU A 160 6.72 -4.11 22.51
C GLU A 160 6.60 -2.88 21.61
N TRP A 161 7.39 -1.85 21.90
CA TRP A 161 7.45 -0.66 21.03
C TRP A 161 7.91 -1.01 19.62
N ALA A 162 8.98 -1.78 19.54
CA ALA A 162 9.57 -2.33 18.33
C ALA A 162 10.23 -3.66 18.65
N TYR A 163 10.35 -4.54 17.67
CA TYR A 163 11.13 -5.76 17.83
C TYR A 163 12.59 -5.49 17.47
N ASN A 164 13.42 -5.42 18.52
CA ASN A 164 14.86 -5.25 18.38
C ASN A 164 15.53 -6.55 17.93
N GLY A 165 16.71 -6.44 17.33
CA GLY A 165 17.55 -7.59 17.01
C GLY A 165 17.29 -8.15 15.63
N ASN A 166 16.58 -7.45 14.84
CA ASN A 166 16.38 -7.78 13.42
C ASN A 166 17.58 -7.40 12.57
N THR A 167 18.68 -7.01 13.20
CA THR A 167 19.89 -6.58 12.50
C THR A 167 20.45 -7.70 11.64
N GLY A 168 20.22 -7.60 10.35
CA GLY A 168 20.84 -8.44 9.33
C GLY A 168 20.32 -9.87 9.22
N SER A 169 19.23 -10.21 9.86
CA SER A 169 18.62 -11.52 9.74
C SER A 169 17.28 -11.43 9.00
N THR A 170 17.24 -11.86 7.77
CA THR A 170 16.01 -12.03 6.98
C THR A 170 15.00 -12.99 7.60
N ASN A 171 15.33 -13.59 8.74
CA ASN A 171 14.55 -14.60 9.43
C ASN A 171 14.09 -14.17 10.82
N SER A 172 13.92 -12.88 11.06
CA SER A 172 13.32 -12.47 12.32
C SER A 172 11.98 -13.17 12.53
N THR A 173 11.86 -13.88 13.62
CA THR A 173 10.61 -14.56 14.01
C THR A 173 9.49 -13.59 14.32
N ASN A 174 9.83 -12.31 14.52
CA ASN A 174 8.90 -11.28 14.94
C ASN A 174 8.47 -10.32 13.82
N THR A 175 9.05 -10.45 12.61
CA THR A 175 8.63 -9.63 11.45
C THR A 175 7.18 -9.93 11.12
N GLY A 176 6.36 -8.88 11.03
CA GLY A 176 4.92 -8.98 10.76
C GLY A 176 4.04 -9.13 12.03
N HIS A 177 4.63 -9.31 13.20
CA HIS A 177 3.89 -9.17 14.47
C HIS A 177 3.53 -7.71 14.76
N TRP A 178 2.43 -7.49 15.44
CA TRP A 178 2.03 -6.15 15.84
C TRP A 178 2.91 -5.61 16.95
N THR A 179 3.39 -4.39 16.76
CA THR A 179 4.09 -3.60 17.76
C THR A 179 3.17 -2.51 18.31
N LYS A 180 3.54 -1.91 19.44
CA LYS A 180 2.84 -0.74 19.96
C LYS A 180 2.88 0.43 18.96
N ALA A 181 4.03 0.65 18.32
CA ALA A 181 4.17 1.67 17.26
C ALA A 181 3.26 1.40 16.08
N GLY A 182 3.18 0.15 15.60
CA GLY A 182 2.28 -0.25 14.52
C GLY A 182 0.81 -0.05 14.88
N ALA A 183 0.40 -0.39 16.10
CA ALA A 183 -0.96 -0.19 16.58
C ALA A 183 -1.33 1.31 16.67
N MET A 184 -0.43 2.15 17.17
CA MET A 184 -0.62 3.61 17.21
C MET A 184 -0.68 4.22 15.81
N ALA A 185 0.17 3.76 14.89
CA ALA A 185 0.16 4.19 13.50
C ALA A 185 -1.16 3.84 12.81
N LEU A 186 -1.68 2.62 13.01
CA LEU A 186 -2.98 2.21 12.47
C LEU A 186 -4.12 3.08 13.02
N LYS A 187 -4.09 3.44 14.31
CA LYS A 187 -5.05 4.38 14.91
C LYS A 187 -5.04 5.72 14.18
N CYS A 188 -3.86 6.29 13.91
CA CYS A 188 -3.74 7.54 13.15
C CYS A 188 -4.34 7.40 11.73
N LYS A 189 -4.06 6.32 11.03
CA LYS A 189 -4.58 6.09 9.67
C LYS A 189 -6.10 5.91 9.66
N ILE A 190 -6.67 5.19 10.62
CA ILE A 190 -8.12 5.04 10.74
C ILE A 190 -8.79 6.40 10.96
N LEU A 191 -8.24 7.22 11.85
CA LEU A 191 -8.80 8.54 12.17
C LEU A 191 -8.64 9.53 11.01
N GLN A 192 -7.50 9.51 10.30
CA GLN A 192 -7.29 10.29 9.08
C GLN A 192 -8.35 9.94 8.02
N PHE A 193 -8.50 8.65 7.74
CA PHE A 193 -9.43 8.20 6.71
C PHE A 193 -10.88 8.52 7.08
N ALA A 194 -11.25 8.37 8.34
CA ALA A 194 -12.57 8.72 8.84
C ALA A 194 -12.87 10.22 8.80
N ALA A 195 -11.84 11.06 8.97
CA ALA A 195 -11.95 12.51 8.88
C ALA A 195 -11.93 13.05 7.45
N SER A 196 -11.62 12.21 6.46
CA SER A 196 -11.52 12.60 5.05
C SER A 196 -12.89 13.01 4.47
N PRO A 197 -12.92 13.80 3.38
CA PRO A 197 -14.17 14.26 2.75
C PRO A 197 -15.11 13.14 2.32
N LEU A 198 -14.61 11.93 2.10
CA LEU A 198 -15.46 10.78 1.77
C LEU A 198 -16.53 10.50 2.82
N PHE A 199 -16.19 10.68 4.11
CA PHE A 199 -17.10 10.43 5.25
C PHE A 199 -17.49 11.72 5.97
N ASN A 200 -16.68 12.76 5.88
CA ASN A 200 -16.77 13.98 6.67
C ASN A 200 -16.84 15.22 5.76
N ASP A 201 -17.97 15.40 5.14
CA ASP A 201 -18.29 16.57 4.31
C ASP A 201 -19.67 17.12 4.69
N ASN A 202 -19.99 18.34 4.23
CA ASN A 202 -21.29 18.97 4.39
C ASN A 202 -22.39 18.28 3.57
N GLN A 203 -22.00 17.49 2.58
CA GLN A 203 -22.91 16.74 1.74
C GLN A 203 -22.42 15.30 1.58
N GLY A 204 -23.31 14.33 1.77
CA GLY A 204 -23.01 12.93 1.49
C GLY A 204 -22.72 12.67 0.02
N PHE A 205 -21.93 11.65 -0.26
CA PHE A 205 -21.50 11.31 -1.62
C PHE A 205 -22.66 11.09 -2.60
N ALA A 206 -23.78 10.50 -2.13
CA ALA A 206 -24.99 10.33 -2.93
C ALA A 206 -26.01 11.49 -2.77
N GLY A 207 -25.56 12.65 -2.27
CA GLY A 207 -26.38 13.84 -2.11
C GLY A 207 -27.45 13.75 -1.03
N GLY A 208 -27.28 12.89 -0.02
CA GLY A 208 -28.22 12.68 1.08
C GLY A 208 -29.46 11.87 0.70
N SER A 209 -29.51 11.32 -0.49
CA SER A 209 -30.72 10.66 -1.02
C SER A 209 -30.78 9.16 -0.72
N SER A 210 -29.67 8.51 -0.43
CA SER A 210 -29.63 7.09 -0.17
C SER A 210 -30.07 6.71 1.25
N GLU A 211 -30.64 5.52 1.41
CA GLU A 211 -30.99 5.00 2.73
C GLU A 211 -29.74 4.81 3.61
N ALA A 212 -28.63 4.41 3.02
CA ALA A 212 -27.37 4.26 3.74
C ALA A 212 -26.85 5.57 4.32
N GLU A 213 -27.05 6.71 3.61
CA GLU A 213 -26.71 8.02 4.14
C GLU A 213 -27.66 8.46 5.24
N ARG A 214 -28.99 8.26 5.09
CA ARG A 214 -29.96 8.57 6.14
C ARG A 214 -29.70 7.81 7.43
N GLN A 215 -29.21 6.58 7.34
CA GLN A 215 -28.83 5.75 8.47
C GLN A 215 -27.39 5.97 8.95
N LEU A 216 -26.65 6.92 8.40
CA LEU A 216 -25.25 7.22 8.73
C LEU A 216 -24.31 6.01 8.56
N LEU A 217 -24.61 5.13 7.61
CA LEU A 217 -23.82 3.94 7.34
C LEU A 217 -22.60 4.21 6.45
N VAL A 218 -22.57 5.35 5.76
CA VAL A 218 -21.53 5.69 4.77
C VAL A 218 -20.96 7.10 4.94
N TRP A 219 -21.38 7.85 5.94
CA TRP A 219 -20.88 9.18 6.27
C TRP A 219 -21.31 9.60 7.69
N TYR A 220 -20.80 10.75 8.18
CA TYR A 220 -21.12 11.27 9.53
C TYR A 220 -22.39 12.13 9.61
N GLY A 221 -23.05 12.39 8.49
CA GLY A 221 -24.24 13.24 8.47
C GLY A 221 -23.96 14.74 8.34
N GLY A 222 -22.73 15.13 8.13
CA GLY A 222 -22.27 16.52 8.02
C GLY A 222 -20.81 16.65 8.40
N TYR A 223 -20.21 17.81 8.09
CA TYR A 223 -18.83 18.09 8.45
C TYR A 223 -18.66 18.27 9.97
N ARG A 224 -17.64 17.62 10.51
CA ARG A 224 -17.26 17.62 11.92
C ARG A 224 -15.77 17.90 12.05
N SER A 225 -15.41 19.06 12.55
CA SER A 225 -14.00 19.47 12.77
C SER A 225 -13.30 18.66 13.87
N ASP A 226 -14.06 18.13 14.83
CA ASP A 226 -13.51 17.30 15.92
C ASP A 226 -12.86 16.01 15.43
N LEU A 227 -13.23 15.51 14.25
CA LEU A 227 -12.59 14.31 13.68
C LEU A 227 -11.14 14.55 13.30
N TRP A 228 -10.82 15.71 12.73
CA TRP A 228 -9.43 16.09 12.47
C TRP A 228 -8.66 16.36 13.77
N THR A 229 -9.31 16.94 14.77
CA THR A 229 -8.69 17.09 16.10
C THR A 229 -8.33 15.75 16.72
N ARG A 230 -9.21 14.74 16.64
CA ARG A 230 -8.90 13.37 17.11
C ARG A 230 -7.72 12.76 16.36
N CYS A 231 -7.64 12.95 15.04
CA CYS A 231 -6.52 12.48 14.24
C CYS A 231 -5.21 13.17 14.67
N LEU A 232 -5.24 14.48 14.84
CA LEU A 232 -4.09 15.27 15.29
C LEU A 232 -3.58 14.83 16.68
N GLU A 233 -4.48 14.57 17.61
CA GLU A 233 -4.14 14.10 18.95
C GLU A 233 -3.47 12.71 18.89
N ALA A 234 -4.02 11.79 18.11
CA ALA A 234 -3.43 10.46 17.91
C ALA A 234 -2.02 10.54 17.29
N CYS A 235 -1.82 11.43 16.32
CA CYS A 235 -0.50 11.66 15.72
C CYS A 235 0.48 12.23 16.77
N ARG A 236 0.05 13.21 17.57
CA ARG A 236 0.88 13.76 18.66
C ARG A 236 1.27 12.69 19.68
N GLU A 237 0.33 11.83 20.08
CA GLU A 237 0.60 10.69 20.95
C GLU A 237 1.68 9.78 20.36
N PHE A 238 1.56 9.44 19.07
CA PHE A 238 2.54 8.62 18.37
C PHE A 238 3.91 9.27 18.35
N PHE A 239 4.05 10.52 17.92
CA PHE A 239 5.34 11.19 17.79
C PHE A 239 5.98 11.46 19.16
N ASN A 240 5.20 11.72 20.21
CA ASN A 240 5.71 11.78 21.59
C ASN A 240 6.26 10.41 22.05
N ALA A 241 5.56 9.34 21.73
CA ALA A 241 6.04 7.99 22.01
C ALA A 241 7.29 7.64 21.20
N LEU A 242 7.36 8.03 19.93
CA LEU A 242 8.53 7.88 19.08
C LEU A 242 9.75 8.60 19.67
N ASN A 243 9.59 9.86 20.08
CA ASN A 243 10.65 10.64 20.70
C ASN A 243 11.17 10.01 22.02
N SER A 244 10.28 9.34 22.75
CA SER A 244 10.63 8.73 24.04
C SER A 244 11.30 7.36 23.90
N ASN A 245 10.91 6.58 22.88
CA ASN A 245 11.37 5.19 22.71
C ASN A 245 12.45 5.06 21.62
N GLY A 246 12.52 5.99 20.67
CA GLY A 246 13.44 5.90 19.53
C GLY A 246 13.14 4.74 18.58
N PHE A 247 14.15 4.14 18.02
CA PHE A 247 14.20 3.02 17.08
C PHE A 247 13.73 3.37 15.66
N TYR A 248 12.51 3.86 15.49
CA TYR A 248 12.01 4.17 14.16
C TYR A 248 12.54 5.50 13.65
N GLU A 249 13.05 5.50 12.42
CA GLU A 249 13.59 6.67 11.75
C GLU A 249 13.43 6.56 10.23
N LEU A 250 13.47 7.68 9.54
CA LEU A 250 13.48 7.67 8.07
C LEU A 250 14.85 7.22 7.55
N ASN A 251 14.85 6.38 6.54
CA ASN A 251 16.08 6.02 5.85
C ASN A 251 16.64 7.25 5.14
N GLN A 252 17.89 7.56 5.44
CA GLN A 252 18.58 8.73 4.89
C GLN A 252 19.72 8.30 3.98
N ALA A 253 19.97 9.07 2.93
CA ALA A 253 21.17 8.93 2.15
C ALA A 253 22.39 9.27 3.01
N THR A 254 23.41 8.41 2.98
CA THR A 254 24.60 8.52 3.81
C THR A 254 25.76 9.12 3.06
N GLY A 255 26.69 9.76 3.78
CA GLY A 255 27.90 10.38 3.23
C GLY A 255 27.89 11.91 3.33
N ALA A 256 29.07 12.52 3.12
CA ALA A 256 29.22 13.98 3.21
C ALA A 256 28.56 14.71 2.02
N THR A 257 28.53 14.06 0.87
CA THR A 257 27.87 14.53 -0.36
C THR A 257 27.17 13.37 -1.02
N PRO A 258 25.95 13.03 -0.58
CA PRO A 258 25.21 11.90 -1.14
C PRO A 258 24.98 12.10 -2.64
N THR A 259 25.15 11.05 -3.39
CA THR A 259 24.85 10.99 -4.82
C THR A 259 23.37 10.64 -5.03
N GLN A 260 22.89 10.76 -6.25
CA GLN A 260 21.55 10.33 -6.60
C GLN A 260 21.35 8.82 -6.35
N ALA A 261 22.37 8.01 -6.54
CA ALA A 261 22.33 6.59 -6.21
C ALA A 261 22.12 6.33 -4.70
N ASP A 262 22.73 7.15 -3.84
CA ASP A 262 22.56 7.03 -2.38
C ASP A 262 21.13 7.40 -1.96
N TYR A 263 20.54 8.43 -2.55
CA TYR A 263 19.15 8.79 -2.31
C TYR A 263 18.17 7.70 -2.80
N ARG A 264 18.42 7.13 -3.96
CA ARG A 264 17.63 6.03 -4.49
C ARG A 264 17.69 4.81 -3.59
N TYR A 265 18.90 4.46 -3.14
CA TYR A 265 19.12 3.36 -2.22
C TYR A 265 18.36 3.58 -0.90
N ALA A 266 18.51 4.76 -0.28
CA ALA A 266 17.81 5.11 0.96
C ALA A 266 16.28 4.99 0.83
N TYR A 267 15.72 5.51 -0.26
CA TYR A 267 14.29 5.40 -0.53
C TYR A 267 13.82 3.94 -0.64
N ARG A 268 14.59 3.11 -1.33
CA ARG A 268 14.30 1.69 -1.50
C ARG A 268 14.36 0.93 -0.18
N MET A 269 15.38 1.18 0.63
CA MET A 269 15.53 0.55 1.93
C MET A 269 14.34 0.84 2.86
N GLY A 270 13.67 1.96 2.65
CA GLY A 270 12.48 2.33 3.39
C GLY A 270 11.27 1.39 3.20
N TYR A 271 11.25 0.54 2.18
CA TYR A 271 10.12 -0.36 1.94
C TYR A 271 10.48 -1.80 1.58
N ILE A 272 11.73 -2.09 1.18
CA ILE A 272 12.14 -3.45 0.79
C ILE A 272 12.73 -4.23 1.95
N GLU A 273 13.60 -3.61 2.73
CA GLU A 273 14.28 -4.29 3.84
C GLU A 273 13.32 -4.68 4.94
N LEU A 274 13.38 -5.96 5.32
CA LEU A 274 12.51 -6.52 6.37
C LEU A 274 12.72 -5.85 7.73
N ASP A 275 13.94 -5.35 7.97
CA ASP A 275 14.36 -4.74 9.21
C ASP A 275 14.46 -3.21 9.11
N SER A 276 13.85 -2.62 8.09
CA SER A 276 13.88 -1.18 7.91
C SER A 276 13.29 -0.45 9.11
N PRO A 277 14.03 0.49 9.71
CA PRO A 277 13.51 1.29 10.81
C PRO A 277 12.38 2.24 10.43
N GLU A 278 12.11 2.37 9.14
CA GLU A 278 10.98 3.16 8.62
C GLU A 278 9.66 2.37 8.64
N VAL A 279 9.71 1.03 8.68
CA VAL A 279 8.54 0.17 8.58
C VAL A 279 7.92 -0.04 9.96
N LEU A 280 6.70 0.48 10.15
CA LEU A 280 5.93 0.35 11.39
C LEU A 280 5.12 -0.94 11.45
N HIS A 281 4.60 -1.38 10.32
CA HIS A 281 3.94 -2.68 10.18
C HIS A 281 4.00 -3.16 8.74
N SER A 282 4.28 -4.44 8.58
CA SER A 282 4.30 -5.08 7.27
C SER A 282 3.74 -6.49 7.34
N VAL A 283 3.36 -6.99 6.19
CA VAL A 283 2.92 -8.37 6.03
C VAL A 283 3.98 -9.12 5.23
N ARG A 284 4.43 -10.25 5.74
CA ARG A 284 5.34 -11.12 5.01
C ARG A 284 4.65 -11.75 3.82
N VAL A 285 5.31 -11.69 2.69
CA VAL A 285 4.90 -12.37 1.48
C VAL A 285 5.82 -13.56 1.25
N HIS A 286 5.25 -14.74 1.35
CA HIS A 286 5.94 -16.01 1.15
C HIS A 286 5.38 -16.76 -0.05
N GLY A 287 6.08 -17.78 -0.44
CA GLY A 287 5.52 -18.79 -1.32
C GLY A 287 5.47 -18.37 -2.76
N TYR A 288 6.45 -17.66 -3.14
CA TYR A 288 6.60 -17.17 -4.48
C TYR A 288 6.52 -18.27 -5.54
N ASP A 289 6.91 -19.49 -5.23
CA ASP A 289 6.76 -20.66 -6.11
C ASP A 289 5.31 -20.86 -6.61
N SER A 290 4.35 -20.33 -5.90
CA SER A 290 2.95 -20.42 -6.27
C SER A 290 2.51 -19.40 -7.31
N PHE A 291 3.32 -18.39 -7.63
CA PHE A 291 2.96 -17.41 -8.66
C PHE A 291 3.27 -17.85 -10.09
N GLY A 292 3.64 -19.09 -10.31
CA GLY A 292 3.88 -19.65 -11.62
C GLY A 292 4.62 -18.72 -12.57
N ALA A 293 5.81 -19.06 -12.97
CA ALA A 293 6.59 -18.37 -14.01
C ALA A 293 6.67 -16.83 -13.89
N GLY A 294 6.79 -16.31 -12.70
CA GLY A 294 7.23 -14.92 -12.47
C GLY A 294 6.32 -13.79 -12.94
N SER A 295 5.22 -14.10 -13.54
CA SER A 295 4.53 -13.14 -14.40
C SER A 295 3.49 -12.26 -13.73
N TYR A 296 3.31 -12.33 -12.40
CA TYR A 296 2.14 -11.67 -11.82
C TYR A 296 2.42 -10.94 -10.52
N CYS A 297 3.62 -10.49 -10.37
CA CYS A 297 3.97 -9.68 -9.23
C CYS A 297 3.51 -8.24 -9.40
N TRP A 298 3.52 -7.54 -8.33
CA TRP A 298 3.34 -6.09 -8.20
C TRP A 298 4.29 -5.27 -9.07
N HIS A 299 5.36 -5.84 -9.55
CA HIS A 299 6.09 -5.32 -10.68
C HIS A 299 5.47 -5.92 -11.92
N SER A 300 5.01 -5.09 -12.71
CA SER A 300 4.34 -5.43 -13.94
C SER A 300 5.27 -5.92 -15.02
N TRP A 301 6.56 -5.89 -14.76
CA TRP A 301 7.50 -6.34 -15.75
C TRP A 301 7.31 -7.82 -16.01
N SER A 302 6.88 -8.16 -17.16
CA SER A 302 6.98 -9.50 -17.64
C SER A 302 7.24 -9.54 -19.12
N ASP A 303 8.14 -10.41 -19.48
CA ASP A 303 8.32 -10.83 -20.84
C ASP A 303 7.07 -11.42 -21.49
N ASN A 304 6.04 -11.68 -20.70
CA ASN A 304 4.83 -12.35 -21.14
C ASN A 304 3.70 -11.43 -21.59
N GLY A 305 3.90 -10.13 -21.61
CA GLY A 305 2.93 -9.19 -22.19
C GLY A 305 1.56 -9.12 -21.50
N ARG A 306 1.42 -9.66 -20.28
CA ARG A 306 0.13 -9.70 -19.56
C ARG A 306 -0.01 -8.66 -18.48
N ASN A 307 1.01 -7.88 -18.25
CA ASN A 307 1.02 -6.88 -17.20
C ASN A 307 0.80 -5.53 -17.80
N SER A 308 -0.40 -5.22 -17.85
CA SER A 308 -0.94 -4.00 -18.34
C SER A 308 -1.17 -2.97 -17.23
N TYR A 309 -0.51 -3.18 -16.11
CA TYR A 309 -0.51 -2.30 -14.96
C TYR A 309 0.72 -1.39 -15.04
N THR A 310 0.50 -0.16 -15.43
CA THR A 310 1.56 0.80 -15.74
C THR A 310 1.35 2.13 -15.03
N PRO A 311 2.43 2.86 -14.71
CA PRO A 311 2.33 4.22 -14.19
C PRO A 311 1.62 5.13 -15.20
N THR A 312 0.83 6.07 -14.68
CA THR A 312 0.20 7.11 -15.49
C THR A 312 1.18 8.25 -15.77
N GLN A 313 0.87 9.05 -16.77
CA GLN A 313 1.61 10.28 -17.06
C GLN A 313 1.55 11.25 -15.87
N GLU A 314 0.37 11.41 -15.28
CA GLU A 314 0.14 12.25 -14.11
C GLU A 314 1.05 11.87 -12.95
N TYR A 315 1.22 10.57 -12.71
CA TYR A 315 2.13 10.09 -11.66
C TYR A 315 3.58 10.45 -11.95
N VAL A 316 4.02 10.29 -13.20
CA VAL A 316 5.39 10.61 -13.61
C VAL A 316 5.66 12.12 -13.48
N GLU A 317 4.68 12.96 -13.76
CA GLU A 317 4.80 14.42 -13.62
C GLU A 317 4.87 14.89 -12.17
N MET A 318 4.34 14.13 -11.21
CA MET A 318 4.45 14.48 -9.78
C MET A 318 5.89 14.53 -9.25
N PHE A 319 6.82 13.86 -9.91
CA PHE A 319 8.23 13.90 -9.50
C PHE A 319 8.89 15.18 -10.00
N PRO A 320 9.49 15.99 -9.14
CA PRO A 320 10.14 17.25 -9.55
C PRO A 320 11.46 16.98 -10.31
N TRP A 321 12.05 18.04 -10.81
CA TRP A 321 13.44 18.03 -11.25
C TRP A 321 14.37 17.70 -10.10
N SER A 322 15.61 17.30 -10.40
CA SER A 322 16.60 16.89 -9.38
C SER A 322 17.00 18.01 -8.42
N ASP A 323 16.75 19.25 -8.78
CA ASP A 323 16.96 20.43 -7.92
C ASP A 323 15.75 20.78 -7.05
N GLY A 324 14.66 19.99 -7.15
CA GLY A 324 13.41 20.16 -6.41
C GLY A 324 12.39 21.09 -7.07
N THR A 325 12.70 21.70 -8.22
CA THR A 325 11.70 22.49 -8.95
C THR A 325 10.62 21.59 -9.53
N PRO A 326 9.33 21.99 -9.47
CA PRO A 326 8.25 21.21 -10.04
C PRO A 326 8.47 20.93 -11.53
N PHE A 327 8.13 19.73 -11.95
CA PHE A 327 8.10 19.39 -13.37
C PHE A 327 6.76 19.84 -13.97
N ASN A 328 6.81 20.39 -15.16
CA ASN A 328 5.63 20.71 -15.97
C ASN A 328 5.92 20.33 -17.42
N TRP A 329 5.05 19.50 -17.99
CA TRP A 329 5.23 19.00 -19.36
C TRP A 329 5.22 20.13 -20.38
N ASP A 330 4.19 20.98 -20.34
CA ASP A 330 3.99 22.04 -21.33
C ASP A 330 5.11 23.08 -21.31
N GLU A 331 5.60 23.43 -20.12
CA GLU A 331 6.74 24.34 -19.96
C GLU A 331 8.03 23.69 -20.49
N THR A 332 8.27 22.42 -20.18
CA THR A 332 9.44 21.67 -20.64
C THR A 332 9.46 21.53 -22.16
N GLU A 333 8.28 21.28 -22.77
CA GLU A 333 8.12 21.24 -24.23
C GLU A 333 8.37 22.60 -24.86
N ALA A 334 7.80 23.66 -24.30
CA ALA A 334 7.99 25.03 -24.80
C ALA A 334 9.46 25.49 -24.73
N GLU A 335 10.20 24.98 -23.75
CA GLU A 335 11.65 25.21 -23.62
C GLU A 335 12.48 24.30 -24.53
N GLY A 336 11.90 23.33 -25.21
CA GLY A 336 12.59 22.36 -26.07
C GLY A 336 13.44 21.36 -25.29
N ARG A 337 13.07 21.04 -24.06
CA ARG A 337 13.84 20.20 -23.12
C ARG A 337 13.22 18.83 -22.86
N LEU A 338 12.26 18.37 -23.65
CA LEU A 338 11.67 17.05 -23.46
C LEU A 338 12.70 15.92 -23.57
N ASP A 339 13.75 16.10 -24.36
CA ASP A 339 14.83 15.10 -24.48
C ASP A 339 15.62 14.94 -23.16
N GLU A 340 15.58 15.95 -22.30
CA GLU A 340 16.25 15.95 -20.99
C GLU A 340 15.33 15.47 -19.85
N MET A 341 14.06 15.22 -20.11
CA MET A 341 13.05 15.04 -19.04
C MET A 341 13.31 13.89 -18.08
N PHE A 342 14.14 12.92 -18.44
CA PHE A 342 14.50 11.80 -17.57
C PHE A 342 16.00 11.67 -17.37
N LEU A 343 16.76 11.77 -18.44
CA LEU A 343 18.19 11.46 -18.47
C LEU A 343 18.89 12.35 -19.46
N THR A 344 20.12 12.75 -19.12
CA THR A 344 21.06 13.30 -20.09
C THR A 344 22.33 12.45 -20.09
N GLY A 345 23.12 12.57 -21.14
CA GLY A 345 24.37 11.82 -21.27
C GLY A 345 24.87 11.78 -22.70
N THR A 346 25.69 10.79 -22.99
CA THR A 346 26.21 10.56 -24.34
C THR A 346 25.35 9.52 -25.06
N PHE A 347 24.78 9.92 -26.20
CA PHE A 347 23.96 9.08 -27.05
C PHE A 347 24.74 8.60 -28.29
N ASN A 348 24.34 7.49 -28.85
CA ASN A 348 24.79 7.04 -30.17
C ASN A 348 23.86 7.54 -31.29
N ASP A 349 24.20 7.20 -32.53
CA ASP A 349 23.41 7.58 -33.72
C ASP A 349 21.97 6.99 -33.74
N GLY A 350 21.67 6.03 -32.86
CA GLY A 350 20.36 5.43 -32.65
C GLY A 350 19.63 5.97 -31.42
N GLU A 351 20.06 7.08 -30.87
CA GLU A 351 19.49 7.71 -29.68
C GLU A 351 19.56 6.85 -28.41
N GLN A 352 20.40 5.80 -28.42
CA GLN A 352 20.63 4.99 -27.23
C GLN A 352 21.65 5.66 -26.31
N LEU A 353 21.31 5.79 -25.05
CA LEU A 353 22.19 6.36 -24.03
C LEU A 353 23.35 5.42 -23.71
N LEU A 354 24.58 5.88 -23.87
CA LEU A 354 25.79 5.06 -23.73
C LEU A 354 26.61 5.34 -22.48
N SER A 355 26.77 6.59 -22.11
CA SER A 355 27.68 6.99 -21.03
C SER A 355 27.38 8.36 -20.46
N ASN A 356 28.06 8.70 -19.37
CA ASN A 356 27.93 10.00 -18.68
C ASN A 356 26.47 10.30 -18.30
N ILE A 357 25.77 9.28 -17.80
CA ILE A 357 24.35 9.37 -17.50
C ILE A 357 24.14 10.29 -16.32
N VAL A 358 23.32 11.29 -16.50
CA VAL A 358 22.82 12.18 -15.45
C VAL A 358 21.31 12.03 -15.36
N PHE A 359 20.85 11.70 -14.17
CA PHE A 359 19.43 11.64 -13.85
C PHE A 359 18.91 13.05 -13.57
N THR A 360 17.94 13.50 -14.32
CA THR A 360 17.46 14.89 -14.30
C THR A 360 16.30 15.12 -13.35
N ARG A 361 15.67 14.05 -12.86
CA ARG A 361 14.50 14.11 -11.98
C ARG A 361 14.84 13.62 -10.57
N ASP A 362 13.89 13.79 -9.67
CA ASP A 362 13.95 13.27 -8.31
C ASP A 362 14.33 11.77 -8.29
N PRO A 363 15.24 11.35 -7.41
CA PRO A 363 15.69 9.95 -7.32
C PRO A 363 14.57 8.94 -7.16
N ARG A 364 13.46 9.31 -6.50
CA ARG A 364 12.30 8.44 -6.27
C ARG A 364 11.59 8.02 -7.55
N LEU A 365 11.68 8.84 -8.61
CA LEU A 365 11.13 8.48 -9.92
C LEU A 365 11.73 7.17 -10.41
N TYR A 366 13.05 7.06 -10.38
CA TYR A 366 13.78 5.90 -10.93
C TYR A 366 13.69 4.65 -10.05
N GLU A 367 13.16 4.75 -8.85
CA GLU A 367 12.80 3.62 -7.99
C GLU A 367 11.32 3.24 -8.09
N SER A 368 10.52 4.07 -8.72
CA SER A 368 9.09 3.87 -8.87
C SER A 368 8.69 3.52 -10.30
N VAL A 369 9.40 4.08 -11.29
CA VAL A 369 9.04 4.03 -12.70
C VAL A 369 10.25 3.66 -13.56
N ILE A 370 10.08 2.70 -14.44
CA ILE A 370 11.00 2.46 -15.54
C ILE A 370 10.66 3.45 -16.65
N VAL A 371 11.59 4.33 -16.93
CA VAL A 371 11.49 5.34 -17.98
C VAL A 371 12.38 5.00 -19.17
N ASN A 372 12.11 5.59 -20.31
CA ASN A 372 12.93 5.39 -21.50
C ASN A 372 14.39 5.79 -21.26
N GLY A 373 15.31 4.98 -21.74
CA GLY A 373 16.75 5.19 -21.57
C GLY A 373 17.32 4.79 -20.22
N LEU A 374 16.48 4.35 -19.26
CA LEU A 374 16.96 3.92 -17.96
C LEU A 374 17.93 2.75 -18.12
N PRO A 375 19.15 2.81 -17.52
CA PRO A 375 20.09 1.70 -17.61
C PRO A 375 19.52 0.42 -17.03
N GLY A 376 19.69 -0.69 -17.74
CA GLY A 376 19.26 -2.02 -17.29
C GLY A 376 20.01 -2.54 -16.07
N ASN A 377 21.15 -1.93 -15.74
CA ASN A 377 21.89 -2.21 -14.51
C ASN A 377 22.04 -0.94 -13.68
N LEU A 378 21.30 -0.84 -12.61
CA LEU A 378 21.31 0.31 -11.69
C LEU A 378 22.30 0.19 -10.53
N GLY A 379 23.26 -0.70 -10.65
CA GLY A 379 24.43 -0.80 -9.78
C GLY A 379 24.22 -1.46 -8.41
N TRP A 380 23.00 -1.47 -7.87
CA TRP A 380 22.70 -2.04 -6.54
C TRP A 380 21.73 -3.22 -6.59
N SER A 381 21.18 -3.45 -7.72
CA SER A 381 20.32 -4.60 -7.96
C SER A 381 20.79 -5.36 -9.17
N SER A 382 20.57 -6.64 -9.15
CA SER A 382 20.69 -7.49 -10.30
C SER A 382 19.56 -7.24 -11.34
N VAL A 383 18.96 -6.06 -11.35
CA VAL A 383 18.06 -5.64 -12.42
C VAL A 383 18.89 -5.54 -13.67
N SER A 384 19.07 -6.65 -14.31
CA SER A 384 19.70 -6.75 -15.59
C SER A 384 18.65 -7.17 -16.58
N VAL A 385 18.25 -6.24 -17.39
CA VAL A 385 17.61 -6.56 -18.66
C VAL A 385 18.74 -6.59 -19.68
N GLY A 386 19.50 -7.66 -19.68
CA GLY A 386 20.55 -7.87 -20.65
C GLY A 386 21.72 -6.87 -20.67
N GLY A 387 21.77 -5.90 -19.76
CA GLY A 387 22.80 -4.86 -19.71
C GLY A 387 22.55 -3.63 -20.59
N ASP A 388 21.55 -3.68 -21.45
CA ASP A 388 21.18 -2.57 -22.32
C ASP A 388 20.18 -1.62 -21.67
N PRO A 389 20.15 -0.33 -22.04
CA PRO A 389 19.12 0.59 -21.59
C PRO A 389 17.73 0.16 -22.00
N TYR A 390 16.73 0.56 -21.22
CA TYR A 390 15.33 0.35 -21.61
C TYR A 390 14.95 1.19 -22.82
N GLU A 391 14.55 0.52 -23.87
CA GLU A 391 14.08 1.12 -25.11
C GLU A 391 12.55 1.08 -25.17
N LEU A 392 11.90 2.12 -24.64
CA LEU A 392 10.44 2.20 -24.50
C LEU A 392 9.76 3.00 -25.64
N TRP A 393 10.51 3.43 -26.65
CA TRP A 393 9.97 4.11 -27.82
C TRP A 393 9.36 3.11 -28.83
N VAL A 394 8.59 3.61 -29.76
CA VAL A 394 7.98 2.82 -30.82
C VAL A 394 9.06 2.16 -31.68
N GLY A 395 9.08 0.84 -31.66
CA GLY A 395 10.12 0.06 -32.36
C GLY A 395 11.33 -0.29 -31.50
N GLY A 396 11.41 0.21 -30.27
CA GLY A 396 12.43 -0.18 -29.31
C GLY A 396 12.27 -1.64 -28.85
N SER A 397 13.36 -2.24 -28.43
CA SER A 397 13.41 -3.68 -28.07
C SER A 397 12.51 -4.04 -26.87
N HIS A 398 12.23 -3.09 -25.98
CA HIS A 398 11.42 -3.28 -24.79
C HIS A 398 9.95 -2.85 -24.97
N ALA A 399 9.65 -2.02 -25.97
CA ALA A 399 8.29 -1.57 -26.24
C ALA A 399 7.41 -2.62 -26.92
N GLY A 400 8.01 -3.65 -27.50
CA GLY A 400 7.33 -4.67 -28.28
C GLY A 400 6.91 -4.18 -29.68
N SER A 401 6.61 -5.13 -30.57
CA SER A 401 6.32 -4.84 -31.98
C SER A 401 5.01 -4.10 -32.25
N ASN A 402 4.15 -3.93 -31.22
CA ASN A 402 2.82 -3.33 -31.34
C ASN A 402 2.56 -2.33 -30.20
N SER A 403 3.46 -1.40 -30.02
CA SER A 403 3.49 -0.44 -28.94
C SER A 403 2.25 0.47 -28.79
N PHE A 404 1.33 0.46 -29.71
CA PHE A 404 0.05 1.18 -29.64
C PHE A 404 -1.16 0.29 -29.37
N ASN A 405 -0.95 -0.99 -29.10
CA ASN A 405 -2.07 -1.84 -28.76
C ASN A 405 -2.39 -1.72 -27.28
N GLU A 406 -3.57 -1.27 -26.93
CA GLU A 406 -4.08 -1.12 -25.55
C GLU A 406 -3.95 -2.39 -24.68
N THR A 407 -3.67 -3.52 -25.27
CA THR A 407 -3.50 -4.79 -24.58
C THR A 407 -2.03 -5.18 -24.37
N MET A 408 -1.09 -4.30 -24.77
CA MET A 408 0.34 -4.59 -24.77
C MET A 408 1.07 -3.94 -23.60
N ARG A 409 2.31 -4.38 -23.41
CA ARG A 409 3.25 -3.80 -22.45
C ARG A 409 3.39 -2.30 -22.65
N TYR A 410 3.62 -1.59 -21.58
CA TYR A 410 3.98 -0.15 -21.60
C TYR A 410 2.98 0.74 -22.35
N ALA A 411 1.69 0.46 -22.21
CA ALA A 411 0.66 1.25 -22.89
C ALA A 411 0.72 2.76 -22.60
N THR A 412 1.24 3.13 -21.42
CA THR A 412 1.50 4.53 -21.05
C THR A 412 2.89 5.02 -21.44
N GLY A 413 3.75 4.17 -22.01
CA GLY A 413 5.16 4.47 -22.25
C GLY A 413 6.07 4.27 -21.03
N TYR A 414 5.51 3.80 -19.93
CA TYR A 414 6.20 3.59 -18.65
C TYR A 414 5.98 2.20 -18.12
N GLU A 415 6.85 1.77 -17.19
CA GLU A 415 6.73 0.49 -16.51
C GLU A 415 6.97 0.63 -15.01
N ASN A 416 6.47 -0.29 -14.22
CA ASN A 416 6.62 -0.28 -12.78
C ASN A 416 8.02 -0.74 -12.36
N MET A 417 8.72 0.12 -11.61
CA MET A 417 10.01 -0.20 -11.00
C MET A 417 9.88 -0.59 -9.54
N LYS A 418 8.86 -0.11 -8.85
CA LYS A 418 8.71 -0.32 -7.41
C LYS A 418 8.55 -1.80 -7.09
N TYR A 419 9.30 -2.29 -6.10
CA TYR A 419 9.44 -3.71 -5.76
C TYR A 419 10.06 -4.60 -6.85
N TYR A 420 10.55 -4.02 -7.95
CA TYR A 420 11.28 -4.78 -8.94
C TYR A 420 12.77 -4.85 -8.58
N LEU A 421 13.29 -6.04 -8.29
CA LEU A 421 14.69 -6.27 -7.91
C LEU A 421 15.46 -7.13 -8.91
N GLY A 422 14.90 -7.37 -10.05
CA GLY A 422 15.60 -7.69 -11.29
C GLY A 422 16.10 -9.09 -11.54
N SER A 423 15.91 -10.04 -10.68
CA SER A 423 16.23 -11.43 -11.01
C SER A 423 15.10 -12.38 -10.67
N SER A 424 15.01 -13.48 -11.43
CA SER A 424 14.09 -14.57 -11.09
C SER A 424 14.32 -15.13 -9.68
N ASP A 425 15.52 -14.97 -9.15
CA ASP A 425 15.88 -15.44 -7.82
C ASP A 425 15.32 -14.53 -6.73
N TYR A 426 15.19 -13.25 -7.00
CA TYR A 426 14.51 -12.32 -6.10
C TYR A 426 13.06 -12.69 -5.87
N LEU A 427 12.39 -13.14 -6.87
CA LEU A 427 11.00 -13.57 -6.81
C LEU A 427 10.79 -14.77 -5.87
N ARG A 428 11.85 -15.46 -5.50
CA ARG A 428 11.85 -16.58 -4.55
C ARG A 428 12.25 -16.18 -3.15
N GLN A 429 12.64 -14.93 -2.94
CA GLN A 429 13.01 -14.45 -1.63
C GLN A 429 11.78 -14.03 -0.83
N ASN A 430 11.89 -14.13 0.48
CA ASN A 430 10.91 -13.56 1.38
C ASN A 430 10.93 -12.05 1.23
N THR A 431 9.79 -11.48 0.96
CA THR A 431 9.62 -10.03 0.91
C THR A 431 8.53 -9.60 1.88
N GLN A 432 8.31 -8.31 1.95
CA GLN A 432 7.26 -7.73 2.77
C GLN A 432 6.38 -6.80 1.96
N TRP A 433 5.11 -6.75 2.30
CA TRP A 433 4.22 -5.67 1.92
C TRP A 433 4.10 -4.70 3.08
N VAL A 434 4.56 -3.49 2.87
CA VAL A 434 4.52 -2.46 3.90
C VAL A 434 3.12 -1.88 3.99
N ALA A 435 2.46 -2.11 5.13
CA ALA A 435 1.12 -1.60 5.40
C ALA A 435 1.16 -0.21 6.08
N LEU A 436 2.13 0.00 6.95
CA LEU A 436 2.30 1.25 7.71
C LEU A 436 3.78 1.64 7.73
N ARG A 437 4.06 2.88 7.34
CA ARG A 437 5.41 3.42 7.24
C ARG A 437 5.51 4.79 7.89
N LEU A 438 6.65 5.08 8.50
CA LEU A 438 6.88 6.33 9.23
C LEU A 438 6.75 7.57 8.33
N SER A 439 7.23 7.51 7.09
CA SER A 439 7.09 8.61 6.13
C SER A 439 5.62 8.94 5.85
N ASP A 440 4.76 7.94 5.69
CA ASP A 440 3.32 8.15 5.52
C ASP A 440 2.69 8.77 6.78
N LEU A 441 3.19 8.39 7.95
CA LEU A 441 2.67 8.94 9.20
C LEU A 441 3.07 10.41 9.43
N TYR A 442 4.26 10.84 8.95
CA TYR A 442 4.62 12.27 8.90
C TYR A 442 3.65 13.06 8.02
N LEU A 443 3.28 12.51 6.85
CA LEU A 443 2.32 13.14 5.96
C LEU A 443 0.90 13.18 6.60
N THR A 444 0.50 12.11 7.26
CA THR A 444 -0.75 12.07 8.03
C THR A 444 -0.79 13.16 9.13
N TYR A 445 0.33 13.34 9.81
CA TYR A 445 0.45 14.37 10.85
C TYR A 445 0.39 15.78 10.26
N ALA A 446 1.10 16.03 9.16
CA ALA A 446 1.06 17.31 8.46
C ALA A 446 -0.35 17.66 7.99
N GLU A 447 -1.06 16.71 7.39
CA GLU A 447 -2.47 16.89 6.98
C GLU A 447 -3.38 17.18 8.19
N ALA A 448 -3.23 16.42 9.27
CA ALA A 448 -4.02 16.64 10.49
C ALA A 448 -3.75 18.00 11.12
N LEU A 449 -2.51 18.49 11.10
CA LEU A 449 -2.16 19.85 11.56
C LEU A 449 -2.85 20.92 10.71
N LEU A 450 -2.78 20.77 9.40
CA LEU A 450 -3.41 21.69 8.46
C LEU A 450 -4.93 21.75 8.67
N GLN A 451 -5.58 20.60 8.69
CA GLN A 451 -7.03 20.50 8.74
C GLN A 451 -7.62 20.88 10.11
N ALA A 452 -6.97 20.50 11.21
CA ALA A 452 -7.46 20.79 12.54
C ALA A 452 -7.27 22.26 12.96
N ASN A 453 -6.20 22.90 12.48
CA ASN A 453 -5.84 24.25 12.90
C ASN A 453 -6.15 25.33 11.85
N ASN A 454 -6.60 24.97 10.65
CA ASN A 454 -6.59 25.83 9.46
C ASN A 454 -5.21 26.46 9.22
N ASP A 455 -4.16 25.75 9.59
CA ASP A 455 -2.80 26.23 9.51
C ASP A 455 -2.17 25.83 8.17
N HIS A 456 -2.28 26.76 7.21
CA HIS A 456 -1.70 26.60 5.88
C HIS A 456 -0.21 26.97 5.83
N GLN A 457 0.43 27.21 6.98
CA GLN A 457 1.83 27.64 7.08
C GLN A 457 2.70 26.69 7.94
N GLY A 458 2.10 25.60 8.47
CA GLY A 458 2.79 24.63 9.33
C GLY A 458 3.71 23.67 8.60
#